data_fef1e3a42e8368015f4a9903eea60f1c
#
_entry.id   fef1e3a42e8368015f4a9903eea60f1c
#
_cell.length_a   1.000
_cell.length_b   1.000
_cell.length_c   1.000
_cell.angle_alpha   90.00
_cell.angle_beta   90.00
_cell.angle_gamma   90.00
#
_symmetry.space_group_name_H-M   'P 1'
#
loop_
_entity.id
_entity.type
_entity.pdbx_description
1 polymer ?
#
loop_
_entity_poly.entity_id
_entity_poly.type
_entity_poly.pdbx_seq_one_letter_code
_entity_poly.pdbx_strand_id
1 'polypeptide(L)'
;MRWTWARAAVVMVVAAASLAIVPTSQPSAAETPATPAAAGRSAIYGGGPFYQDGQGVMDTLRSSGFTTVILWSIHVHDNGDLYYNDHLVVSGGQYVGDAGWPARLRTLKQAPTSVNRIEVSVGAWGTPDWEAIDKLITRDGTGSGTILYRNFLALKNATGADAINNDDEAHYDVDSTVTFARMANAMGYRNFTLAPYTAVSYWKSVKNGLGALVDRVYLQAYAGGSGNNPATWSQSLGMPVDPGLWSKNGSGCSSGDSPAQVESKMRSWKSSAGIPGGFMWLYDDMKKCSAQGTAADYARAINTATTS
;
A
#
# COMPACT_ATOMS: atom_id res chain seq x y z
N MET A 1 114.08 5.33 0.03
CA MET A 1 114.02 6.78 -0.05
C MET A 1 113.39 7.21 -1.37
N ARG A 2 112.20 7.50 -1.44
CA ARG A 2 111.55 8.40 -2.45
C ARG A 2 110.07 8.55 -2.06
N TRP A 3 109.73 9.74 -1.73
CA TRP A 3 108.32 10.12 -1.42
C TRP A 3 107.63 10.39 -2.75
N THR A 4 106.43 9.88 -2.92
CA THR A 4 105.55 10.28 -3.99
C THR A 4 104.18 10.67 -3.38
N TRP A 5 103.83 11.92 -3.64
CA TRP A 5 102.58 12.54 -3.22
C TRP A 5 101.44 12.04 -4.13
N ALA A 6 100.38 11.52 -3.54
CA ALA A 6 99.18 11.23 -4.23
C ALA A 6 98.17 12.41 -4.06
N ARG A 7 97.77 12.97 -5.20
CA ARG A 7 96.77 14.03 -5.25
C ARG A 7 95.38 13.43 -5.08
N ALA A 8 94.61 13.89 -4.08
CA ALA A 8 93.18 13.57 -3.90
C ALA A 8 92.35 14.43 -4.85
N ALA A 9 91.58 13.81 -5.71
CA ALA A 9 90.57 14.47 -6.52
C ALA A 9 89.25 14.48 -5.73
N VAL A 10 88.74 15.69 -5.45
CA VAL A 10 87.41 15.86 -4.82
C VAL A 10 86.37 15.79 -5.94
N VAL A 11 85.56 14.75 -5.89
CA VAL A 11 84.36 14.63 -6.73
C VAL A 11 83.21 15.29 -5.99
N MET A 12 82.71 16.41 -6.48
CA MET A 12 81.42 16.98 -6.01
C MET A 12 80.29 16.19 -6.63
N VAL A 13 79.54 15.51 -5.77
CA VAL A 13 78.26 14.90 -6.16
C VAL A 13 77.16 15.96 -5.95
N VAL A 14 76.59 16.46 -7.04
CA VAL A 14 75.38 17.32 -7.00
C VAL A 14 74.20 16.39 -6.87
N ALA A 15 73.56 16.36 -5.66
CA ALA A 15 72.31 15.64 -5.44
C ALA A 15 71.17 16.49 -5.98
N ALA A 16 70.62 16.09 -7.12
CA ALA A 16 69.33 16.62 -7.58
C ALA A 16 68.23 16.07 -6.74
N ALA A 17 67.63 16.91 -5.88
CA ALA A 17 66.40 16.58 -5.12
C ALA A 17 65.20 16.66 -6.08
N SER A 18 64.71 15.51 -6.51
CA SER A 18 63.41 15.39 -7.21
C SER A 18 62.29 15.57 -6.20
N LEU A 19 61.58 16.72 -6.21
CA LEU A 19 60.32 16.90 -5.49
C LEU A 19 59.25 16.02 -6.16
N ALA A 20 58.88 14.92 -5.49
CA ALA A 20 57.70 14.15 -5.85
C ALA A 20 56.45 14.96 -5.45
N ILE A 21 55.69 15.45 -6.43
CA ILE A 21 54.37 16.03 -6.22
C ILE A 21 53.45 14.87 -5.90
N VAL A 22 53.07 14.73 -4.62
CA VAL A 22 52.04 13.81 -4.18
C VAL A 22 50.69 14.48 -4.56
N PRO A 23 49.84 13.84 -5.40
CA PRO A 23 48.53 14.39 -5.65
C PRO A 23 47.73 14.31 -4.36
N THR A 24 47.36 15.44 -3.78
CA THR A 24 46.40 15.53 -2.70
C THR A 24 45.05 15.13 -3.28
N SER A 25 44.59 13.93 -2.96
CA SER A 25 43.19 13.54 -3.19
C SER A 25 42.31 14.47 -2.36
N GLN A 26 41.58 15.36 -3.06
CA GLN A 26 40.49 16.11 -2.41
C GLN A 26 39.48 15.09 -1.81
N PRO A 27 39.05 15.28 -0.60
CA PRO A 27 37.96 14.48 -0.07
C PRO A 27 36.71 14.72 -0.96
N SER A 28 36.23 13.65 -1.57
CA SER A 28 34.95 13.65 -2.28
C SER A 28 33.89 14.22 -1.31
N ALA A 29 33.23 15.29 -1.70
CA ALA A 29 32.11 15.81 -0.94
C ALA A 29 31.16 14.67 -0.69
N ALA A 30 30.93 14.31 0.57
CA ALA A 30 29.91 13.33 0.92
C ALA A 30 28.59 13.83 0.33
N GLU A 31 28.01 13.07 -0.59
CA GLU A 31 26.67 13.33 -1.08
C GLU A 31 25.76 13.41 0.14
N THR A 32 25.19 14.59 0.37
CA THR A 32 24.13 14.76 1.37
C THR A 32 23.04 13.76 1.01
N PRO A 33 22.61 12.88 1.93
CA PRO A 33 21.53 11.97 1.64
C PRO A 33 20.35 12.79 1.14
N ALA A 34 19.88 12.53 -0.07
CA ALA A 34 18.72 13.18 -0.61
C ALA A 34 17.59 13.00 0.40
N THR A 35 17.03 14.11 0.85
CA THR A 35 15.83 14.07 1.70
C THR A 35 14.82 13.17 1.00
N PRO A 36 14.30 12.10 1.65
CA PRO A 36 13.31 11.26 1.01
C PRO A 36 12.21 12.16 0.48
N ALA A 37 11.95 12.12 -0.81
CA ALA A 37 10.80 12.81 -1.39
C ALA A 37 9.59 12.42 -0.55
N ALA A 38 8.76 13.40 -0.20
CA ALA A 38 7.58 13.15 0.61
C ALA A 38 6.87 11.92 0.05
N ALA A 39 6.76 10.86 0.85
CA ALA A 39 6.25 9.59 0.38
C ALA A 39 4.88 9.81 -0.25
N GLY A 40 4.73 9.51 -1.54
CA GLY A 40 3.47 9.62 -2.24
C GLY A 40 2.39 8.82 -1.51
N ARG A 41 1.13 9.14 -1.75
CA ARG A 41 0.01 8.38 -1.19
C ARG A 41 -0.44 7.35 -2.22
N SER A 42 0.16 6.16 -2.17
CA SER A 42 -0.12 5.07 -3.11
C SER A 42 -0.53 3.79 -2.39
N ALA A 43 -1.54 3.09 -2.91
CA ALA A 43 -2.02 1.85 -2.35
C ALA A 43 -2.03 0.71 -3.37
N ILE A 44 -1.92 -0.53 -2.87
CA ILE A 44 -1.99 -1.75 -3.66
C ILE A 44 -2.95 -2.74 -3.01
N TYR A 45 -3.93 -3.21 -3.78
CA TYR A 45 -4.77 -4.34 -3.40
C TYR A 45 -4.09 -5.64 -3.81
N GLY A 46 -4.23 -6.67 -2.98
CA GLY A 46 -3.76 -8.01 -3.32
C GLY A 46 -4.48 -9.09 -2.54
N GLY A 47 -4.69 -10.21 -3.23
CA GLY A 47 -5.43 -11.36 -2.77
C GLY A 47 -4.56 -12.54 -2.37
N GLY A 48 -4.70 -13.65 -3.09
CA GLY A 48 -4.05 -14.93 -2.78
C GLY A 48 -2.55 -14.84 -2.48
N PRO A 49 -1.75 -14.17 -3.31
CA PRO A 49 -0.31 -14.05 -3.08
C PRO A 49 0.06 -13.43 -1.73
N PHE A 50 -0.76 -12.53 -1.18
CA PHE A 50 -0.49 -11.92 0.14
C PHE A 50 -0.63 -12.90 1.30
N TYR A 51 -1.34 -13.99 1.09
CA TYR A 51 -1.52 -15.06 2.07
C TYR A 51 -0.60 -16.26 1.81
N GLN A 52 -0.52 -16.71 0.56
CA GLN A 52 0.03 -18.02 0.18
C GLN A 52 1.52 -17.97 -0.17
N ASP A 53 2.04 -16.86 -0.75
CA ASP A 53 3.35 -16.87 -1.40
C ASP A 53 4.53 -16.52 -0.47
N GLY A 54 4.29 -16.48 0.83
CA GLY A 54 5.36 -16.41 1.82
C GLY A 54 6.01 -15.02 1.98
N GLN A 55 7.23 -15.01 2.54
CA GLN A 55 7.94 -13.78 2.91
C GLN A 55 8.40 -12.98 1.69
N GLY A 56 8.72 -13.62 0.57
CA GLY A 56 9.22 -12.93 -0.63
C GLY A 56 8.24 -11.89 -1.20
N VAL A 57 6.94 -12.12 -1.05
CA VAL A 57 5.92 -11.12 -1.43
C VAL A 57 5.96 -9.92 -0.49
N MET A 58 6.11 -10.14 0.81
CA MET A 58 6.23 -9.04 1.78
C MET A 58 7.49 -8.20 1.51
N ASP A 59 8.60 -8.83 1.18
CA ASP A 59 9.86 -8.14 0.85
C ASP A 59 9.72 -7.32 -0.44
N THR A 60 9.02 -7.86 -1.43
CA THR A 60 8.67 -7.11 -2.66
C THR A 60 7.83 -5.88 -2.34
N LEU A 61 6.79 -6.01 -1.53
CA LEU A 61 5.91 -4.91 -1.16
C LEU A 61 6.66 -3.83 -0.36
N ARG A 62 7.51 -4.22 0.60
CA ARG A 62 8.31 -3.30 1.40
C ARG A 62 9.22 -2.40 0.57
N SER A 63 9.78 -2.94 -0.52
CA SER A 63 10.69 -2.24 -1.42
C SER A 63 10.00 -1.61 -2.64
N SER A 64 8.69 -1.82 -2.81
CA SER A 64 7.97 -1.41 -4.02
C SER A 64 7.79 0.10 -4.17
N GLY A 65 7.72 0.85 -3.05
CA GLY A 65 7.33 2.26 -3.05
C GLY A 65 5.84 2.49 -2.77
N PHE A 66 5.00 1.45 -2.73
CA PHE A 66 3.64 1.60 -2.21
C PHE A 66 3.66 1.93 -0.72
N THR A 67 2.81 2.88 -0.32
CA THR A 67 2.73 3.32 1.08
C THR A 67 1.62 2.61 1.86
N THR A 68 0.66 2.02 1.17
CA THR A 68 -0.46 1.28 1.76
C THR A 68 -0.62 -0.07 1.08
N VAL A 69 -0.77 -1.11 1.88
CA VAL A 69 -1.12 -2.47 1.46
C VAL A 69 -2.53 -2.78 1.91
N ILE A 70 -3.39 -3.17 0.99
CA ILE A 70 -4.80 -3.52 1.24
C ILE A 70 -4.98 -5.01 1.03
N LEU A 71 -5.27 -5.72 2.12
CA LEU A 71 -5.49 -7.17 2.13
C LEU A 71 -6.90 -7.44 1.60
N TRP A 72 -7.01 -7.94 0.39
CA TRP A 72 -8.28 -8.19 -0.27
C TRP A 72 -8.50 -9.70 -0.50
N SER A 73 -9.59 -10.31 -0.09
CA SER A 73 -10.68 -9.71 0.62
C SER A 73 -11.03 -10.55 1.85
N ILE A 74 -11.55 -9.89 2.85
CA ILE A 74 -12.15 -10.57 4.01
C ILE A 74 -13.62 -10.83 3.70
N HIS A 75 -14.03 -12.09 3.78
CA HIS A 75 -15.42 -12.53 3.68
C HIS A 75 -15.99 -12.83 5.05
N VAL A 76 -17.22 -12.37 5.28
CA VAL A 76 -17.95 -12.52 6.54
C VAL A 76 -19.11 -13.50 6.33
N HIS A 77 -19.08 -14.59 7.05
CA HIS A 77 -20.14 -15.60 7.00
C HIS A 77 -21.24 -15.32 8.04
N ASP A 78 -22.43 -15.86 7.83
CA ASP A 78 -23.62 -15.67 8.71
C ASP A 78 -23.39 -16.12 10.18
N ASN A 79 -22.43 -17.01 10.42
CA ASN A 79 -22.01 -17.41 11.77
C ASN A 79 -20.93 -16.48 12.38
N GLY A 80 -20.50 -15.47 11.63
CA GLY A 80 -19.46 -14.51 12.02
C GLY A 80 -18.02 -14.94 11.73
N ASP A 81 -17.77 -16.13 11.20
CA ASP A 81 -16.44 -16.57 10.78
C ASP A 81 -15.90 -15.68 9.66
N LEU A 82 -14.60 -15.41 9.72
CA LEU A 82 -13.92 -14.57 8.73
C LEU A 82 -12.98 -15.42 7.87
N TYR A 83 -13.13 -15.26 6.57
CA TYR A 83 -12.29 -15.90 5.58
C TYR A 83 -11.44 -14.84 4.86
N TYR A 84 -10.19 -15.18 4.55
CA TYR A 84 -9.38 -14.45 3.59
C TYR A 84 -9.44 -15.18 2.27
N ASN A 85 -10.22 -14.65 1.33
CA ASN A 85 -10.66 -15.39 0.17
C ASN A 85 -11.27 -16.74 0.59
N ASP A 86 -10.73 -17.88 0.15
CA ASP A 86 -11.23 -19.22 0.48
C ASP A 86 -10.67 -19.80 1.80
N HIS A 87 -9.85 -19.06 2.54
CA HIS A 87 -9.17 -19.55 3.72
C HIS A 87 -9.82 -19.04 5.00
N LEU A 88 -10.33 -19.94 5.84
CA LEU A 88 -10.79 -19.58 7.19
C LEU A 88 -9.60 -19.03 7.99
N VAL A 89 -9.71 -17.77 8.40
CA VAL A 89 -8.64 -17.09 9.15
C VAL A 89 -9.02 -16.74 10.57
N VAL A 90 -10.31 -16.51 10.86
CA VAL A 90 -10.78 -16.24 12.22
C VAL A 90 -12.10 -16.94 12.47
N SER A 91 -12.20 -17.64 13.62
CA SER A 91 -13.40 -18.27 14.13
C SER A 91 -13.42 -18.25 15.65
N GLY A 92 -14.61 -18.10 16.25
CA GLY A 92 -14.79 -18.15 17.69
C GLY A 92 -14.03 -17.08 18.50
N GLY A 93 -13.66 -15.98 17.88
CA GLY A 93 -12.83 -14.92 18.48
C GLY A 93 -11.33 -15.19 18.47
N GLN A 94 -10.88 -16.15 17.67
CA GLN A 94 -9.47 -16.54 17.58
C GLN A 94 -9.01 -16.58 16.12
N TYR A 95 -7.74 -16.20 15.89
CA TYR A 95 -7.07 -16.43 14.63
C TYR A 95 -6.77 -17.92 14.48
N VAL A 96 -7.23 -18.53 13.39
CA VAL A 96 -7.10 -19.97 13.10
C VAL A 96 -6.43 -20.26 11.75
N GLY A 97 -6.02 -19.22 11.03
CA GLY A 97 -5.37 -19.34 9.72
C GLY A 97 -3.91 -19.78 9.80
N ASP A 98 -3.16 -19.60 8.71
CA ASP A 98 -1.72 -19.89 8.66
C ASP A 98 -0.97 -19.17 9.80
N ALA A 99 -0.34 -19.94 10.69
CA ALA A 99 0.38 -19.43 11.86
C ALA A 99 1.52 -18.47 11.52
N GLY A 100 2.09 -18.57 10.32
CA GLY A 100 3.16 -17.71 9.83
C GLY A 100 2.68 -16.37 9.27
N TRP A 101 1.44 -16.28 8.81
CA TRP A 101 0.94 -15.08 8.14
C TRP A 101 1.00 -13.80 8.99
N PRO A 102 0.57 -13.80 10.27
CA PRO A 102 0.70 -12.62 11.13
C PRO A 102 2.14 -12.12 11.29
N ALA A 103 3.10 -13.04 11.36
CA ALA A 103 4.51 -12.67 11.46
C ALA A 103 5.01 -12.02 10.16
N ARG A 104 4.64 -12.57 9.02
CA ARG A 104 4.97 -12.01 7.69
C ARG A 104 4.37 -10.61 7.51
N LEU A 105 3.10 -10.40 7.84
CA LEU A 105 2.45 -9.10 7.73
C LEU A 105 3.11 -8.02 8.60
N ARG A 106 3.56 -8.39 9.81
CA ARG A 106 4.30 -7.45 10.67
C ARG A 106 5.57 -6.92 10.03
N THR A 107 6.22 -7.69 9.14
CA THR A 107 7.43 -7.21 8.46
C THR A 107 7.15 -6.05 7.53
N LEU A 108 5.93 -5.90 7.00
CA LEU A 108 5.57 -4.83 6.07
C LEU A 108 5.89 -3.44 6.62
N LYS A 109 5.72 -3.22 7.92
CA LYS A 109 5.98 -1.92 8.57
C LYS A 109 7.33 -1.85 9.28
N GLN A 110 8.22 -2.84 9.10
CA GLN A 110 9.58 -2.84 9.66
C GLN A 110 10.57 -2.20 8.68
N ALA A 111 11.30 -1.20 9.14
CA ALA A 111 12.31 -0.52 8.31
C ALA A 111 13.44 -1.49 7.87
N PRO A 112 13.98 -1.32 6.65
CA PRO A 112 13.60 -0.37 5.63
C PRO A 112 12.32 -0.79 4.91
N THR A 113 11.37 0.13 4.74
CA THR A 113 10.10 -0.12 4.04
C THR A 113 9.48 1.16 3.54
N SER A 114 8.76 1.11 2.42
CA SER A 114 7.86 2.18 1.96
C SER A 114 6.47 2.08 2.62
N VAL A 115 6.09 0.89 3.12
CA VAL A 115 4.74 0.62 3.66
C VAL A 115 4.63 1.20 5.07
N ASN A 116 3.67 2.08 5.27
CA ASN A 116 3.36 2.66 6.56
C ASN A 116 1.93 2.36 7.04
N ARG A 117 1.11 1.73 6.18
CA ARG A 117 -0.29 1.43 6.45
C ARG A 117 -0.70 0.07 5.89
N ILE A 118 -1.47 -0.68 6.67
CA ILE A 118 -2.12 -1.93 6.27
C ILE A 118 -3.62 -1.75 6.46
N GLU A 119 -4.41 -2.11 5.46
CA GLU A 119 -5.87 -2.15 5.54
C GLU A 119 -6.37 -3.55 5.27
N VAL A 120 -7.49 -3.93 5.86
CA VAL A 120 -8.23 -5.14 5.50
C VAL A 120 -9.49 -4.73 4.73
N SER A 121 -9.63 -5.21 3.51
CA SER A 121 -10.79 -4.97 2.67
C SER A 121 -11.88 -5.99 2.98
N VAL A 122 -13.10 -5.52 3.17
CA VAL A 122 -14.27 -6.35 3.47
C VAL A 122 -15.26 -6.19 2.33
N GLY A 123 -15.65 -7.31 1.74
CA GLY A 123 -16.54 -7.33 0.59
C GLY A 123 -15.81 -7.46 -0.74
N ALA A 124 -16.61 -7.68 -1.76
CA ALA A 124 -16.23 -7.72 -3.16
C ALA A 124 -17.53 -7.80 -4.00
N TRP A 125 -17.42 -7.65 -5.31
CA TRP A 125 -18.56 -7.79 -6.22
C TRP A 125 -19.25 -9.16 -6.04
N GLY A 126 -20.58 -9.12 -5.81
CA GLY A 126 -21.41 -10.31 -5.74
C GLY A 126 -21.28 -11.13 -4.45
N THR A 127 -20.62 -10.60 -3.41
CA THR A 127 -20.51 -11.27 -2.11
C THR A 127 -21.55 -10.73 -1.11
N PRO A 128 -22.07 -11.57 -0.17
CA PRO A 128 -23.07 -11.16 0.83
C PRO A 128 -22.45 -10.62 2.13
N ASP A 129 -21.19 -10.22 2.13
CA ASP A 129 -20.43 -9.89 3.35
C ASP A 129 -21.10 -8.79 4.18
N TRP A 130 -21.53 -7.71 3.51
CA TRP A 130 -22.19 -6.58 4.18
C TRP A 130 -23.60 -6.91 4.65
N GLU A 131 -24.30 -7.78 3.93
CA GLU A 131 -25.58 -8.33 4.40
C GLU A 131 -25.38 -9.23 5.63
N ALA A 132 -24.32 -10.04 5.69
CA ALA A 132 -24.00 -10.87 6.85
C ALA A 132 -23.62 -9.98 8.06
N ILE A 133 -22.84 -8.91 7.86
CA ILE A 133 -22.54 -7.93 8.91
C ILE A 133 -23.81 -7.30 9.46
N ASP A 134 -24.73 -6.84 8.60
CA ASP A 134 -26.01 -6.26 9.00
C ASP A 134 -26.85 -7.24 9.83
N LYS A 135 -27.01 -8.47 9.36
CA LYS A 135 -27.72 -9.54 10.10
C LYS A 135 -27.10 -9.80 11.47
N LEU A 136 -25.76 -9.86 11.55
CA LEU A 136 -25.06 -10.11 12.81
C LEU A 136 -25.24 -8.94 13.79
N ILE A 137 -25.15 -7.70 13.32
CA ILE A 137 -25.38 -6.50 14.15
C ILE A 137 -26.84 -6.46 14.63
N THR A 138 -27.80 -6.70 13.75
CA THR A 138 -29.22 -6.71 14.09
C THR A 138 -29.54 -7.79 15.12
N ARG A 139 -28.97 -8.98 15.01
CA ARG A 139 -29.21 -10.11 15.91
C ARG A 139 -28.53 -9.95 17.27
N ASP A 140 -27.24 -9.55 17.28
CA ASP A 140 -26.35 -9.66 18.45
C ASP A 140 -25.92 -8.28 19.01
N GLY A 141 -26.13 -7.19 18.24
CA GLY A 141 -25.63 -5.86 18.58
C GLY A 141 -24.12 -5.72 18.28
N THR A 142 -23.49 -4.71 18.93
CA THR A 142 -22.09 -4.30 18.69
C THR A 142 -21.18 -4.44 19.91
N GLY A 143 -21.68 -5.07 20.98
CA GLY A 143 -20.92 -5.22 22.22
C GLY A 143 -19.69 -6.12 22.08
N SER A 144 -18.70 -5.93 22.93
CA SER A 144 -17.43 -6.69 22.90
C SER A 144 -17.58 -8.21 23.10
N GLY A 145 -18.74 -8.65 23.58
CA GLY A 145 -19.09 -10.08 23.70
C GLY A 145 -19.61 -10.73 22.43
N THR A 146 -19.99 -9.94 21.39
CA THR A 146 -20.55 -10.48 20.15
C THR A 146 -19.49 -11.20 19.32
N ILE A 147 -19.93 -12.16 18.50
CA ILE A 147 -18.99 -12.91 17.66
C ILE A 147 -18.32 -12.02 16.62
N LEU A 148 -19.07 -11.08 16.02
CA LEU A 148 -18.55 -10.16 15.02
C LEU A 148 -17.45 -9.27 15.61
N TYR A 149 -17.68 -8.70 16.82
CA TYR A 149 -16.66 -7.91 17.50
C TYR A 149 -15.39 -8.72 17.78
N ARG A 150 -15.54 -9.89 18.41
CA ARG A 150 -14.39 -10.73 18.78
C ARG A 150 -13.59 -11.19 17.57
N ASN A 151 -14.28 -11.53 16.48
CA ASN A 151 -13.61 -12.00 15.27
C ASN A 151 -12.84 -10.86 14.56
N PHE A 152 -13.43 -9.67 14.43
CA PHE A 152 -12.70 -8.53 13.85
C PHE A 152 -11.57 -8.04 14.75
N LEU A 153 -11.70 -8.14 16.08
CA LEU A 153 -10.59 -7.86 17.00
C LEU A 153 -9.45 -8.88 16.83
N ALA A 154 -9.77 -10.17 16.70
CA ALA A 154 -8.78 -11.20 16.44
C ALA A 154 -8.08 -11.00 15.09
N LEU A 155 -8.82 -10.63 14.04
CA LEU A 155 -8.27 -10.28 12.73
C LEU A 155 -7.30 -9.09 12.83
N LYS A 156 -7.70 -8.02 13.55
CA LYS A 156 -6.84 -6.86 13.78
C LYS A 156 -5.53 -7.23 14.46
N ASN A 157 -5.61 -8.04 15.51
CA ASN A 157 -4.43 -8.47 16.27
C ASN A 157 -3.50 -9.35 15.42
N ALA A 158 -4.05 -10.17 14.55
CA ALA A 158 -3.28 -11.01 13.63
C ALA A 158 -2.62 -10.19 12.52
N THR A 159 -3.37 -9.28 11.88
CA THR A 159 -2.89 -8.54 10.70
C THR A 159 -2.12 -7.27 11.04
N GLY A 160 -2.36 -6.68 12.20
CA GLY A 160 -1.85 -5.36 12.55
C GLY A 160 -2.43 -4.24 11.69
N ALA A 161 -3.62 -4.47 11.10
CA ALA A 161 -4.27 -3.51 10.21
C ALA A 161 -4.62 -2.20 10.93
N ASP A 162 -4.43 -1.09 10.23
CA ASP A 162 -4.72 0.26 10.69
C ASP A 162 -6.17 0.65 10.41
N ALA A 163 -6.76 0.13 9.33
CA ALA A 163 -8.10 0.48 8.87
C ALA A 163 -8.86 -0.71 8.32
N ILE A 164 -10.19 -0.58 8.33
CA ILE A 164 -11.10 -1.38 7.51
C ILE A 164 -11.32 -0.61 6.20
N ASN A 165 -11.20 -1.30 5.08
CA ASN A 165 -11.58 -0.83 3.77
C ASN A 165 -12.94 -1.44 3.40
N ASN A 166 -13.93 -0.58 3.15
CA ASN A 166 -15.26 -1.00 2.75
C ASN A 166 -15.33 -1.14 1.24
N ASP A 167 -15.46 -2.38 0.77
CA ASP A 167 -15.65 -2.75 -0.63
C ASP A 167 -17.06 -3.35 -0.86
N ASP A 168 -18.08 -2.67 -0.28
CA ASP A 168 -19.49 -3.04 -0.46
C ASP A 168 -19.94 -2.74 -1.90
N GLU A 169 -20.22 -3.78 -2.64
CA GLU A 169 -20.68 -3.69 -4.02
C GLU A 169 -22.09 -4.26 -4.23
N ALA A 170 -22.83 -4.52 -3.13
CA ALA A 170 -24.11 -5.21 -3.21
C ALA A 170 -25.19 -4.70 -2.24
N HIS A 171 -24.85 -4.46 -0.97
CA HIS A 171 -25.85 -4.24 0.09
C HIS A 171 -26.22 -2.76 0.27
N TYR A 172 -25.22 -1.88 0.31
CA TYR A 172 -25.38 -0.42 0.36
C TYR A 172 -26.31 0.08 1.50
N ASP A 173 -26.30 -0.56 2.66
CA ASP A 173 -27.04 -0.10 3.84
C ASP A 173 -26.18 0.85 4.69
N VAL A 174 -26.68 2.09 4.90
CA VAL A 174 -25.94 3.15 5.58
C VAL A 174 -25.84 2.88 7.08
N ASP A 175 -26.92 2.42 7.70
CA ASP A 175 -27.02 2.31 9.16
C ASP A 175 -26.15 1.18 9.69
N SER A 176 -26.18 0.03 9.05
CA SER A 176 -25.32 -1.12 9.40
C SER A 176 -23.85 -0.80 9.14
N THR A 177 -23.54 -0.14 8.02
CA THR A 177 -22.16 0.26 7.69
C THR A 177 -21.59 1.26 8.70
N VAL A 178 -22.33 2.31 9.05
CA VAL A 178 -21.89 3.30 10.05
C VAL A 178 -21.75 2.65 11.43
N THR A 179 -22.66 1.76 11.79
CA THR A 179 -22.63 1.03 13.04
C THR A 179 -21.42 0.10 13.12
N PHE A 180 -21.16 -0.66 12.06
CA PHE A 180 -19.98 -1.51 11.97
C PHE A 180 -18.66 -0.71 12.02
N ALA A 181 -18.58 0.40 11.30
CA ALA A 181 -17.37 1.22 11.30
C ALA A 181 -17.05 1.81 12.68
N ARG A 182 -18.08 2.23 13.45
CA ARG A 182 -17.91 2.68 14.84
C ARG A 182 -17.47 1.55 15.75
N MET A 183 -18.03 0.34 15.57
CA MET A 183 -17.58 -0.85 16.28
C MET A 183 -16.14 -1.19 15.96
N ALA A 184 -15.71 -1.13 14.69
CA ALA A 184 -14.34 -1.33 14.27
C ALA A 184 -13.39 -0.30 14.90
N ASN A 185 -13.80 0.95 14.97
CA ASN A 185 -13.02 1.99 15.65
C ASN A 185 -12.84 1.71 17.16
N ALA A 186 -13.89 1.21 17.83
CA ALA A 186 -13.80 0.78 19.23
C ALA A 186 -12.83 -0.40 19.45
N MET A 187 -12.61 -1.25 18.44
CA MET A 187 -11.57 -2.30 18.43
C MET A 187 -10.16 -1.76 18.16
N GLY A 188 -10.02 -0.47 17.81
CA GLY A 188 -8.75 0.20 17.52
C GLY A 188 -8.35 0.22 16.05
N TYR A 189 -9.25 -0.11 15.10
CA TYR A 189 -9.04 0.31 13.72
C TYR A 189 -9.15 1.85 13.68
N ARG A 190 -8.09 2.52 13.24
CA ARG A 190 -7.99 3.99 13.34
C ARG A 190 -8.87 4.71 12.36
N ASN A 191 -9.09 4.10 11.20
CA ASN A 191 -9.83 4.66 10.11
C ASN A 191 -10.75 3.61 9.46
N PHE A 192 -11.68 4.13 8.69
CA PHE A 192 -12.58 3.37 7.84
C PHE A 192 -12.52 3.98 6.45
N THR A 193 -12.06 3.22 5.45
CA THR A 193 -11.90 3.71 4.09
C THR A 193 -13.00 3.18 3.18
N LEU A 194 -13.28 3.89 2.11
CA LEU A 194 -14.38 3.59 1.19
C LEU A 194 -13.81 3.25 -0.19
N ALA A 195 -14.37 2.23 -0.87
CA ALA A 195 -13.92 1.81 -2.20
C ALA A 195 -15.05 1.88 -3.26
N PRO A 196 -15.62 3.07 -3.52
CA PRO A 196 -16.75 3.25 -4.41
C PRO A 196 -16.41 3.03 -5.89
N TYR A 197 -17.42 2.55 -6.66
CA TYR A 197 -17.47 2.72 -8.11
C TYR A 197 -18.85 3.21 -8.60
N THR A 198 -19.89 3.09 -7.77
CA THR A 198 -21.28 3.50 -8.03
C THR A 198 -21.94 3.99 -6.73
N ALA A 199 -23.23 4.17 -6.68
CA ALA A 199 -24.01 4.46 -5.46
C ALA A 199 -23.53 5.71 -4.66
N VAL A 200 -23.22 6.82 -5.33
CA VAL A 200 -22.67 8.06 -4.74
C VAL A 200 -23.41 8.51 -3.48
N SER A 201 -24.77 8.42 -3.49
CA SER A 201 -25.58 8.85 -2.35
C SER A 201 -25.34 8.04 -1.08
N TYR A 202 -25.16 6.73 -1.23
CA TYR A 202 -24.80 5.84 -0.14
C TYR A 202 -23.45 6.24 0.47
N TRP A 203 -22.40 6.33 -0.35
CA TRP A 203 -21.05 6.68 0.10
C TRP A 203 -20.99 8.05 0.77
N LYS A 204 -21.73 9.02 0.23
CA LYS A 204 -21.88 10.35 0.86
C LYS A 204 -22.51 10.26 2.24
N SER A 205 -23.57 9.46 2.39
CA SER A 205 -24.26 9.27 3.67
C SER A 205 -23.36 8.57 4.69
N VAL A 206 -22.66 7.50 4.30
CA VAL A 206 -21.68 6.80 5.14
C VAL A 206 -20.57 7.76 5.59
N LYS A 207 -19.96 8.49 4.64
CA LYS A 207 -18.91 9.49 4.95
C LYS A 207 -19.40 10.55 5.92
N ASN A 208 -20.63 11.06 5.74
CA ASN A 208 -21.19 12.07 6.63
C ASN A 208 -21.49 11.51 8.02
N GLY A 209 -21.97 10.26 8.11
CA GLY A 209 -22.22 9.56 9.37
C GLY A 209 -20.96 9.25 10.18
N LEU A 210 -19.83 9.10 9.51
CA LEU A 210 -18.54 8.73 10.11
C LEU A 210 -17.59 9.91 10.31
N GLY A 211 -17.77 11.01 9.58
CA GLY A 211 -16.91 12.21 9.70
C GLY A 211 -15.43 11.91 9.50
N ALA A 212 -14.61 12.29 10.47
CA ALA A 212 -13.15 12.15 10.42
C ALA A 212 -12.64 10.70 10.48
N LEU A 213 -13.50 9.72 10.78
CA LEU A 213 -13.12 8.31 10.72
C LEU A 213 -12.84 7.88 9.29
N VAL A 214 -13.50 8.50 8.28
CA VAL A 214 -13.20 8.32 6.86
C VAL A 214 -12.08 9.27 6.46
N ASP A 215 -10.88 8.74 6.26
CA ASP A 215 -9.70 9.51 5.85
C ASP A 215 -9.30 9.31 4.40
N ARG A 216 -9.82 8.26 3.73
CA ARG A 216 -9.53 7.94 2.32
C ARG A 216 -10.75 7.38 1.61
N VAL A 217 -10.84 7.71 0.31
CA VAL A 217 -11.80 7.14 -0.62
C VAL A 217 -11.04 6.63 -1.83
N TYR A 218 -11.03 5.33 -2.02
CA TYR A 218 -10.38 4.64 -3.13
C TYR A 218 -11.38 4.48 -4.28
N LEU A 219 -11.45 5.48 -5.15
CA LEU A 219 -12.40 5.51 -6.26
C LEU A 219 -11.98 4.53 -7.36
N GLN A 220 -12.75 3.48 -7.58
CA GLN A 220 -12.52 2.57 -8.70
C GLN A 220 -12.82 3.27 -10.03
N ALA A 221 -11.80 3.41 -10.88
CA ALA A 221 -11.91 3.99 -12.24
C ALA A 221 -11.58 2.93 -13.31
N TYR A 222 -11.98 1.69 -13.06
CA TYR A 222 -11.80 0.51 -13.91
C TYR A 222 -13.06 -0.36 -13.87
N ALA A 223 -13.15 -1.35 -14.73
CA ALA A 223 -14.31 -2.26 -14.84
C ALA A 223 -15.65 -1.50 -14.80
N GLY A 224 -16.55 -1.80 -13.87
CA GLY A 224 -17.82 -1.10 -13.69
C GLY A 224 -17.69 0.41 -13.40
N GLY A 225 -16.53 0.83 -12.88
CA GLY A 225 -16.21 2.24 -12.61
C GLY A 225 -15.39 2.96 -13.70
N SER A 226 -15.19 2.36 -14.86
CA SER A 226 -14.30 2.90 -15.93
C SER A 226 -14.61 4.33 -16.40
N GLY A 227 -15.84 4.82 -16.19
CA GLY A 227 -16.27 6.19 -16.49
C GLY A 227 -16.17 7.18 -15.33
N ASN A 228 -15.70 6.74 -14.16
CA ASN A 228 -15.66 7.58 -12.96
C ASN A 228 -14.66 8.72 -13.10
N ASN A 229 -15.11 9.93 -12.74
CA ASN A 229 -14.31 11.15 -12.76
C ASN A 229 -13.96 11.56 -11.32
N PRO A 230 -12.66 11.61 -10.94
CA PRO A 230 -12.25 11.96 -9.59
C PRO A 230 -12.73 13.34 -9.11
N ALA A 231 -12.79 14.35 -9.99
CA ALA A 231 -13.27 15.67 -9.62
C ALA A 231 -14.75 15.66 -9.23
N THR A 232 -15.59 14.99 -10.02
CA THR A 232 -17.03 14.84 -9.74
C THR A 232 -17.27 14.10 -8.43
N TRP A 233 -16.54 13.00 -8.17
CA TRP A 233 -16.64 12.24 -6.94
C TRP A 233 -16.15 13.05 -5.73
N SER A 234 -15.01 13.74 -5.84
CA SER A 234 -14.49 14.60 -4.77
C SER A 234 -15.49 15.69 -4.39
N GLN A 235 -16.11 16.33 -5.40
CA GLN A 235 -17.17 17.32 -5.17
C GLN A 235 -18.39 16.72 -4.47
N SER A 236 -18.85 15.56 -4.91
CA SER A 236 -20.04 14.89 -4.37
C SER A 236 -19.83 14.47 -2.92
N LEU A 237 -18.66 13.95 -2.59
CA LEU A 237 -18.32 13.49 -1.25
C LEU A 237 -17.84 14.61 -0.32
N GLY A 238 -17.45 15.76 -0.85
CA GLY A 238 -16.84 16.86 -0.10
C GLY A 238 -15.47 16.51 0.48
N MET A 239 -14.73 15.61 -0.18
CA MET A 239 -13.34 15.26 0.14
C MET A 239 -12.61 14.72 -1.10
N PRO A 240 -11.29 14.90 -1.19
CA PRO A 240 -10.51 14.32 -2.29
C PRO A 240 -10.58 12.80 -2.31
N VAL A 241 -10.58 12.23 -3.53
CA VAL A 241 -10.53 10.77 -3.73
C VAL A 241 -9.17 10.34 -4.26
N ASP A 242 -8.78 9.10 -3.97
CA ASP A 242 -7.62 8.40 -4.55
C ASP A 242 -8.14 7.48 -5.68
N PRO A 243 -8.03 7.87 -6.95
CA PRO A 243 -8.50 7.03 -8.04
C PRO A 243 -7.62 5.80 -8.22
N GLY A 244 -8.25 4.69 -8.59
CA GLY A 244 -7.57 3.44 -8.89
C GLY A 244 -7.66 3.04 -10.35
N LEU A 245 -6.66 2.31 -10.78
CA LEU A 245 -6.57 1.72 -12.11
C LEU A 245 -6.26 0.23 -12.01
N TRP A 246 -6.65 -0.51 -13.03
CA TRP A 246 -6.32 -1.94 -13.13
C TRP A 246 -4.98 -2.10 -13.85
N SER A 247 -4.04 -2.79 -13.21
CA SER A 247 -2.75 -3.15 -13.80
C SER A 247 -2.90 -4.06 -15.02
N LYS A 248 -1.83 -4.27 -15.76
CA LYS A 248 -1.83 -5.24 -16.87
C LYS A 248 -2.35 -6.59 -16.39
N ASN A 249 -3.31 -7.13 -17.15
CA ASN A 249 -4.06 -8.34 -16.81
C ASN A 249 -4.59 -9.06 -18.06
N GLY A 250 -5.42 -10.08 -17.84
CA GLY A 250 -6.07 -10.85 -18.90
C GLY A 250 -5.15 -11.83 -19.62
N SER A 251 -5.64 -12.35 -20.73
CA SER A 251 -4.87 -13.28 -21.57
C SER A 251 -3.71 -12.56 -22.24
N GLY A 252 -2.50 -13.09 -22.08
CA GLY A 252 -1.28 -12.47 -22.63
C GLY A 252 -0.99 -11.07 -22.06
N CYS A 253 -1.59 -10.70 -20.93
CA CYS A 253 -1.43 -9.38 -20.30
C CYS A 253 -1.82 -8.22 -21.23
N SER A 254 -2.80 -8.44 -22.08
CA SER A 254 -3.22 -7.47 -23.11
C SER A 254 -4.16 -6.40 -22.60
N SER A 255 -4.86 -6.64 -21.48
CA SER A 255 -5.80 -5.71 -20.85
C SER A 255 -5.14 -4.87 -19.76
N GLY A 256 -5.88 -3.90 -19.21
CA GLY A 256 -5.42 -3.02 -18.16
C GLY A 256 -4.33 -2.02 -18.59
N ASP A 257 -3.89 -1.22 -17.64
CA ASP A 257 -2.96 -0.12 -17.87
C ASP A 257 -1.51 -0.52 -17.57
N SER A 258 -0.57 -0.11 -18.42
CA SER A 258 0.88 -0.17 -18.14
C SER A 258 1.26 0.92 -17.13
N PRO A 259 2.45 0.84 -16.47
CA PRO A 259 2.93 1.90 -15.59
C PRO A 259 2.94 3.29 -16.23
N ALA A 260 3.33 3.40 -17.49
CA ALA A 260 3.34 4.67 -18.22
C ALA A 260 1.92 5.24 -18.43
N GLN A 261 0.95 4.37 -18.72
CA GLN A 261 -0.46 4.79 -18.85
C GLN A 261 -1.03 5.21 -17.48
N VAL A 262 -0.68 4.49 -16.40
CA VAL A 262 -1.05 4.87 -15.03
C VAL A 262 -0.49 6.25 -14.69
N GLU A 263 0.79 6.50 -14.93
CA GLU A 263 1.41 7.81 -14.67
C GLU A 263 0.71 8.92 -15.44
N SER A 264 0.45 8.73 -16.72
CA SER A 264 -0.25 9.72 -17.57
C SER A 264 -1.64 10.06 -17.04
N LYS A 265 -2.46 9.04 -16.70
CA LYS A 265 -3.82 9.23 -16.17
C LYS A 265 -3.77 9.92 -14.79
N MET A 266 -2.88 9.50 -13.90
CA MET A 266 -2.74 10.10 -12.57
C MET A 266 -2.28 11.56 -12.64
N ARG A 267 -1.36 11.92 -13.54
CA ARG A 267 -0.97 13.33 -13.80
C ARG A 267 -2.15 14.16 -14.28
N SER A 268 -2.95 13.63 -15.20
CA SER A 268 -4.15 14.30 -15.70
C SER A 268 -5.16 14.55 -14.56
N TRP A 269 -5.40 13.57 -13.70
CA TRP A 269 -6.30 13.72 -12.56
C TRP A 269 -5.69 14.59 -11.45
N LYS A 270 -4.36 14.58 -11.26
CA LYS A 270 -3.69 15.52 -10.36
C LYS A 270 -3.96 16.97 -10.79
N SER A 271 -3.81 17.25 -12.05
CA SER A 271 -4.05 18.60 -12.61
C SER A 271 -5.53 19.00 -12.57
N SER A 272 -6.46 18.08 -12.89
CA SER A 272 -7.88 18.40 -13.05
C SER A 272 -8.70 18.26 -11.77
N ALA A 273 -8.29 17.41 -10.83
CA ALA A 273 -9.04 17.08 -9.63
C ALA A 273 -8.25 17.23 -8.32
N GLY A 274 -6.95 17.53 -8.38
CA GLY A 274 -6.12 17.70 -7.20
C GLY A 274 -5.97 16.41 -6.36
N ILE A 275 -5.98 15.24 -7.02
CA ILE A 275 -5.93 13.95 -6.30
C ILE A 275 -4.72 13.88 -5.36
N PRO A 276 -4.87 13.38 -4.12
CA PRO A 276 -3.75 13.29 -3.18
C PRO A 276 -2.88 12.05 -3.39
N GLY A 277 -3.42 11.04 -4.08
CA GLY A 277 -2.78 9.77 -4.31
C GLY A 277 -3.54 8.93 -5.33
N GLY A 278 -3.30 7.61 -5.29
CA GLY A 278 -3.99 6.66 -6.13
C GLY A 278 -3.75 5.23 -5.68
N PHE A 279 -4.42 4.28 -6.31
CA PHE A 279 -4.19 2.87 -6.01
C PHE A 279 -4.15 2.00 -7.26
N MET A 280 -3.65 0.79 -7.08
CA MET A 280 -3.65 -0.23 -8.12
C MET A 280 -4.48 -1.43 -7.71
N TRP A 281 -5.30 -1.87 -8.61
CA TRP A 281 -5.91 -3.16 -8.72
C TRP A 281 -5.16 -3.93 -9.79
N LEU A 282 -4.51 -5.07 -9.64
CA LEU A 282 -4.40 -5.95 -8.50
C LEU A 282 -2.96 -6.52 -8.48
N TYR A 283 -2.36 -6.75 -7.31
CA TYR A 283 -1.00 -7.34 -7.20
C TYR A 283 -0.90 -8.72 -7.86
N ASP A 284 -1.94 -9.52 -7.75
CA ASP A 284 -2.04 -10.86 -8.34
C ASP A 284 -1.80 -10.81 -9.86
N ASP A 285 -2.40 -9.83 -10.53
CA ASP A 285 -2.20 -9.59 -11.96
C ASP A 285 -0.81 -9.02 -12.26
N MET A 286 -0.30 -8.09 -11.44
CA MET A 286 1.05 -7.58 -11.60
C MET A 286 2.09 -8.70 -11.52
N LYS A 287 1.92 -9.63 -10.58
CA LYS A 287 2.80 -10.79 -10.43
C LYS A 287 2.76 -11.66 -11.68
N LYS A 288 1.56 -11.94 -12.20
CA LYS A 288 1.34 -12.73 -13.42
C LYS A 288 1.89 -12.03 -14.66
N CYS A 289 1.74 -10.70 -14.73
CA CYS A 289 2.11 -9.87 -15.86
C CYS A 289 3.39 -9.04 -15.62
N SER A 290 4.31 -9.53 -14.81
CA SER A 290 5.50 -8.80 -14.35
C SER A 290 6.43 -8.29 -15.46
N ALA A 291 6.41 -8.92 -16.64
CA ALA A 291 7.12 -8.43 -17.81
C ALA A 291 6.54 -7.09 -18.37
N GLN A 292 5.31 -6.74 -18.01
CA GLN A 292 4.63 -5.51 -18.43
C GLN A 292 4.69 -4.39 -17.38
N GLY A 293 5.20 -4.69 -16.20
CA GLY A 293 5.39 -3.76 -15.09
C GLY A 293 5.34 -4.46 -13.74
N THR A 294 6.30 -4.13 -12.90
CA THR A 294 6.41 -4.64 -11.52
C THR A 294 5.61 -3.77 -10.55
N ALA A 295 5.40 -4.25 -9.32
CA ALA A 295 4.81 -3.43 -8.25
C ALA A 295 5.58 -2.11 -8.05
N ALA A 296 6.91 -2.12 -8.16
CA ALA A 296 7.73 -0.93 -8.05
C ALA A 296 7.52 0.07 -9.21
N ASP A 297 7.28 -0.43 -10.42
CA ASP A 297 7.00 0.44 -11.56
C ASP A 297 5.65 1.15 -11.42
N TYR A 298 4.62 0.45 -10.96
CA TYR A 298 3.31 1.02 -10.70
C TYR A 298 3.30 2.01 -9.52
N ALA A 299 3.99 1.66 -8.42
CA ALA A 299 4.12 2.57 -7.28
C ALA A 299 4.83 3.87 -7.68
N ARG A 300 5.93 3.76 -8.46
CA ARG A 300 6.65 4.91 -8.99
C ARG A 300 5.75 5.77 -9.88
N ALA A 301 4.97 5.17 -10.76
CA ALA A 301 4.03 5.86 -11.65
C ALA A 301 3.03 6.73 -10.86
N ILE A 302 2.41 6.17 -9.81
CA ILE A 302 1.48 6.93 -8.95
C ILE A 302 2.24 8.02 -8.18
N ASN A 303 3.33 7.66 -7.49
CA ASN A 303 4.04 8.60 -6.61
C ASN A 303 4.60 9.78 -7.40
N THR A 304 5.21 9.54 -8.57
CA THR A 304 5.73 10.60 -9.44
C THR A 304 4.61 11.53 -9.92
N ALA A 305 3.44 10.99 -10.26
CA ALA A 305 2.33 11.77 -10.76
C ALA A 305 1.63 12.62 -9.68
N THR A 306 1.67 12.20 -8.42
CA THR A 306 0.88 12.82 -7.35
C THR A 306 1.69 13.71 -6.40
N THR A 307 3.02 13.61 -6.41
CA THR A 307 3.93 14.45 -5.60
C THR A 307 4.50 15.65 -6.37
N SER A 308 4.29 15.72 -7.68
CA SER A 308 4.71 16.83 -8.56
C SER A 308 3.76 18.02 -8.51
#